data_980e987e9be7d72a9c32275d8e420dba
#
_entry.id   980e987e9be7d72a9c32275d8e420dba
#
_cell.length_a   1.000
_cell.length_b   1.000
_cell.length_c   1.000
_cell.angle_alpha   90.00
_cell.angle_beta   90.00
_cell.angle_gamma   90.00
#
_symmetry.space_group_name_H-M   'P 1'
#
loop_
_entity.id
_entity.type
_entity.pdbx_description
1 polymer ?
#
loop_
_entity_poly.entity_id
_entity_poly.type
_entity_poly.pdbx_seq_one_letter_code
_entity_poly.pdbx_strand_id
1 'polypeptide(L)'
;MTRNISALPGFILLLVLATLACALPGTGSSGPAPTPTPQGDTMIFTIPAYGFNLAPGEKVPGTGLQFIDRRGDAYEVSIDGQTALKRAGDSFFWSGVLAPGVFSNFNLRLTTSIFGSMPVAGLVELIVLNPAPSEELGVPNDTGNYHFTNIVADYTVPVGYQIPGTTAVFNGVEDRGQGGQSIRVARISGMSGYPYLALGDSFVWTGKIRDNVHLAYNLRVTSLNEEAIRLTGTAELWVDVPQPQ
;
A
#
# COMPACT_ATOMS: atom_id res chain seq x y z
N MET A 1 -65.06 23.92 43.12
CA MET A 1 -63.68 23.90 42.62
C MET A 1 -63.46 22.60 41.84
N THR A 2 -63.68 22.63 40.56
CA THR A 2 -63.54 21.47 39.68
C THR A 2 -62.36 21.74 38.76
N ARG A 3 -61.32 20.94 38.86
CA ARG A 3 -60.10 20.96 38.02
C ARG A 3 -60.23 19.92 36.94
N ASN A 4 -60.49 20.37 35.73
CA ASN A 4 -60.47 19.51 34.51
C ASN A 4 -59.07 19.09 34.19
N ILE A 5 -58.78 17.80 34.17
CA ILE A 5 -57.62 17.16 33.66
C ILE A 5 -57.98 16.49 32.29
N SER A 6 -57.81 17.20 31.18
CA SER A 6 -58.12 16.67 29.84
C SER A 6 -57.00 16.96 28.85
N ALA A 7 -55.72 16.77 29.25
CA ALA A 7 -54.57 16.96 28.36
C ALA A 7 -53.75 15.68 28.11
N LEU A 8 -54.18 14.49 28.53
CA LEU A 8 -53.39 13.27 28.46
C LEU A 8 -53.47 12.46 27.14
N PRO A 9 -54.56 12.49 26.34
CA PRO A 9 -54.60 11.66 25.13
C PRO A 9 -53.80 12.21 23.95
N GLY A 10 -53.53 13.54 23.89
CA GLY A 10 -52.79 14.14 22.78
C GLY A 10 -51.31 13.83 22.78
N PHE A 11 -50.70 13.65 23.94
CA PHE A 11 -49.27 13.40 24.09
C PHE A 11 -48.89 11.96 23.71
N ILE A 12 -49.76 10.99 24.01
CA ILE A 12 -49.52 9.56 23.66
C ILE A 12 -49.64 9.35 22.15
N LEU A 13 -50.53 10.06 21.45
CA LEU A 13 -50.68 9.96 20.02
C LEU A 13 -49.45 10.51 19.27
N LEU A 14 -48.81 11.56 19.77
CA LEU A 14 -47.63 12.15 19.19
C LEU A 14 -46.38 11.26 19.37
N LEU A 15 -46.30 10.53 20.48
CA LEU A 15 -45.20 9.60 20.74
C LEU A 15 -45.26 8.34 19.86
N VAL A 16 -46.47 7.86 19.52
CA VAL A 16 -46.68 6.70 18.66
C VAL A 16 -46.35 7.04 17.20
N LEU A 17 -46.61 8.28 16.76
CA LEU A 17 -46.22 8.72 15.39
C LEU A 17 -44.73 8.90 15.22
N ALA A 18 -43.98 9.23 16.28
CA ALA A 18 -42.53 9.36 16.22
C ALA A 18 -41.80 7.99 16.09
N THR A 19 -42.41 6.90 16.56
CA THR A 19 -41.82 5.56 16.47
C THR A 19 -42.04 4.87 15.10
N LEU A 20 -43.01 5.32 14.30
CA LEU A 20 -43.24 4.78 12.95
C LEU A 20 -42.32 5.41 11.88
N ALA A 21 -41.66 6.53 12.18
CA ALA A 21 -40.75 7.18 11.24
C ALA A 21 -39.40 6.44 11.05
N CYS A 22 -39.08 5.46 11.90
CA CYS A 22 -37.84 4.68 11.80
C CYS A 22 -37.95 3.35 11.05
N ALA A 23 -39.14 3.02 10.49
CA ALA A 23 -39.40 1.75 9.81
C ALA A 23 -39.73 1.91 8.32
N LEU A 24 -39.18 2.93 7.65
CA LEU A 24 -39.13 2.92 6.22
C LEU A 24 -37.98 1.97 5.80
N PRO A 25 -38.26 0.88 5.05
CA PRO A 25 -37.19 0.13 4.44
C PRO A 25 -36.46 1.10 3.52
N GLY A 26 -35.23 1.47 3.91
CA GLY A 26 -34.37 2.31 3.11
C GLY A 26 -34.30 1.68 1.73
N THR A 27 -34.66 2.43 0.70
CA THR A 27 -34.23 2.17 -0.67
C THR A 27 -32.73 1.98 -0.58
N GLY A 28 -32.29 0.72 -0.76
CA GLY A 28 -30.90 0.36 -0.62
C GLY A 28 -30.07 1.23 -1.53
N SER A 29 -29.42 2.23 -0.98
CA SER A 29 -28.20 2.74 -1.58
C SER A 29 -27.26 1.55 -1.53
N SER A 30 -27.02 0.91 -2.66
CA SER A 30 -25.90 0.02 -2.84
C SER A 30 -24.66 0.88 -2.58
N GLY A 31 -24.24 0.92 -1.32
CA GLY A 31 -22.90 1.44 -0.97
C GLY A 31 -21.89 0.69 -1.85
N PRO A 32 -20.74 1.28 -2.15
CA PRO A 32 -19.70 0.59 -2.88
C PRO A 32 -19.49 -0.79 -2.24
N ALA A 33 -19.42 -1.81 -3.09
CA ALA A 33 -19.21 -3.19 -2.63
C ALA A 33 -18.00 -3.19 -1.68
N PRO A 34 -18.08 -3.87 -0.53
CA PRO A 34 -16.96 -3.89 0.40
C PRO A 34 -15.73 -4.42 -0.33
N THR A 35 -14.64 -3.67 -0.27
CA THR A 35 -13.35 -4.10 -0.80
C THR A 35 -13.01 -5.45 -0.17
N PRO A 36 -12.70 -6.48 -0.96
CA PRO A 36 -12.38 -7.80 -0.41
C PRO A 36 -11.19 -7.68 0.55
N THR A 37 -11.36 -8.17 1.78
CA THR A 37 -10.28 -8.21 2.77
C THR A 37 -9.30 -9.31 2.35
N PRO A 38 -8.00 -9.01 2.21
CA PRO A 38 -6.98 -10.00 1.92
C PRO A 38 -6.97 -11.10 2.98
N GLN A 39 -6.90 -12.37 2.56
CA GLN A 39 -6.80 -13.53 3.43
C GLN A 39 -5.47 -14.25 3.17
N GLY A 40 -4.82 -14.71 4.22
CA GLY A 40 -3.51 -15.38 4.17
C GLY A 40 -2.38 -14.48 4.66
N ASP A 41 -1.14 -14.94 4.48
CA ASP A 41 0.04 -14.15 4.78
C ASP A 41 0.10 -12.93 3.88
N THR A 42 0.40 -11.79 4.46
CA THR A 42 0.42 -10.52 3.74
C THR A 42 1.72 -9.78 3.98
N MET A 43 2.18 -9.08 2.92
CA MET A 43 3.24 -8.11 3.02
C MET A 43 2.73 -6.76 2.52
N ILE A 44 2.85 -5.72 3.34
CA ILE A 44 2.28 -4.40 3.07
C ILE A 44 3.41 -3.42 2.80
N PHE A 45 3.28 -2.68 1.70
CA PHE A 45 4.19 -1.60 1.33
C PHE A 45 3.42 -0.29 1.23
N THR A 46 3.95 0.73 1.90
CA THR A 46 3.37 2.08 1.87
C THR A 46 4.28 3.02 1.10
N ILE A 47 3.76 3.63 0.06
CA ILE A 47 4.44 4.59 -0.81
C ILE A 47 3.81 5.97 -0.53
N PRO A 48 4.41 6.81 0.32
CA PRO A 48 3.75 8.02 0.83
C PRO A 48 3.71 9.18 -0.17
N ALA A 49 4.55 9.16 -1.19
CA ALA A 49 4.71 10.26 -2.14
C ALA A 49 4.73 9.76 -3.59
N TYR A 50 3.72 8.97 -3.94
CA TYR A 50 3.54 8.50 -5.32
C TYR A 50 2.86 9.57 -6.16
N GLY A 51 3.38 9.85 -7.34
CA GLY A 51 2.81 10.84 -8.24
C GLY A 51 3.14 10.55 -9.69
N PHE A 52 2.21 10.90 -10.57
CA PHE A 52 2.36 10.77 -12.03
C PHE A 52 1.43 11.73 -12.76
N ASN A 53 1.62 11.85 -14.07
CA ASN A 53 0.80 12.68 -14.94
C ASN A 53 0.05 11.79 -15.93
N LEU A 54 -1.27 11.94 -16.01
CA LEU A 54 -2.09 11.28 -17.01
C LEU A 54 -2.31 12.19 -18.21
N ALA A 55 -2.10 11.67 -19.42
CA ALA A 55 -2.55 12.30 -20.64
C ALA A 55 -4.05 12.08 -20.85
N PRO A 56 -4.75 12.93 -21.64
CA PRO A 56 -6.14 12.69 -22.02
C PRO A 56 -6.33 11.29 -22.62
N GLY A 57 -7.33 10.57 -22.14
CA GLY A 57 -7.63 9.19 -22.52
C GLY A 57 -6.84 8.12 -21.77
N GLU A 58 -5.80 8.49 -21.03
CA GLU A 58 -4.93 7.55 -20.33
C GLU A 58 -5.60 6.96 -19.08
N LYS A 59 -5.34 5.68 -18.87
CA LYS A 59 -5.75 4.92 -17.67
C LYS A 59 -4.55 4.67 -16.77
N VAL A 60 -4.81 4.65 -15.46
CA VAL A 60 -3.88 4.08 -14.48
C VAL A 60 -3.93 2.56 -14.64
N PRO A 61 -2.83 1.89 -15.04
CA PRO A 61 -2.83 0.46 -15.36
C PRO A 61 -3.41 -0.39 -14.23
N GLY A 62 -4.20 -1.42 -14.56
CA GLY A 62 -4.81 -2.35 -13.60
C GLY A 62 -5.87 -1.75 -12.68
N THR A 63 -6.23 -0.47 -12.86
CA THR A 63 -7.23 0.20 -12.03
C THR A 63 -8.45 0.64 -12.83
N GLY A 64 -9.51 1.07 -12.12
CA GLY A 64 -10.66 1.75 -12.71
C GLY A 64 -10.48 3.26 -12.91
N LEU A 65 -9.27 3.78 -12.71
CA LEU A 65 -8.99 5.22 -12.82
C LEU A 65 -8.58 5.61 -14.24
N GLN A 66 -9.28 6.61 -14.82
CA GLN A 66 -8.97 7.14 -16.14
C GLN A 66 -9.15 8.66 -16.17
N PHE A 67 -8.22 9.36 -16.81
CA PHE A 67 -8.41 10.75 -17.21
C PHE A 67 -9.01 10.76 -18.62
N ILE A 68 -10.23 11.33 -18.78
CA ILE A 68 -10.92 11.39 -20.06
C ILE A 68 -10.46 12.62 -20.84
N ASP A 69 -10.70 13.82 -20.30
CA ASP A 69 -10.38 15.08 -20.95
C ASP A 69 -10.42 16.26 -19.95
N ARG A 70 -9.94 17.42 -20.40
CA ARG A 70 -10.05 18.67 -19.65
C ARG A 70 -11.29 19.45 -20.07
N ARG A 71 -12.06 19.92 -19.07
CA ARG A 71 -13.28 20.74 -19.26
C ARG A 71 -13.11 22.09 -18.54
N GLY A 72 -12.47 23.04 -19.21
CA GLY A 72 -12.16 24.34 -18.63
C GLY A 72 -11.15 24.23 -17.48
N ASP A 73 -11.59 24.55 -16.27
CA ASP A 73 -10.81 24.43 -15.03
C ASP A 73 -10.91 23.04 -14.35
N ALA A 74 -11.76 22.16 -14.86
CA ALA A 74 -12.00 20.83 -14.34
C ALA A 74 -11.41 19.75 -15.24
N TYR A 75 -11.23 18.56 -14.66
CA TYR A 75 -10.82 17.32 -15.32
C TYR A 75 -12.02 16.37 -15.36
N GLU A 76 -12.37 15.89 -16.52
CA GLU A 76 -13.34 14.81 -16.69
C GLU A 76 -12.62 13.49 -16.49
N VAL A 77 -13.04 12.72 -15.47
CA VAL A 77 -12.42 11.45 -15.10
C VAL A 77 -13.44 10.34 -15.09
N SER A 78 -13.00 9.10 -15.29
CA SER A 78 -13.77 7.90 -15.00
C SER A 78 -13.17 7.19 -13.79
N ILE A 79 -14.01 6.79 -12.86
CA ILE A 79 -13.65 5.99 -11.69
C ILE A 79 -14.59 4.78 -11.70
N ASP A 80 -14.05 3.58 -11.96
CA ASP A 80 -14.81 2.34 -12.11
C ASP A 80 -15.97 2.47 -13.12
N GLY A 81 -15.72 3.16 -14.24
CA GLY A 81 -16.71 3.41 -15.30
C GLY A 81 -17.69 4.56 -15.03
N GLN A 82 -17.65 5.17 -13.86
CA GLN A 82 -18.48 6.34 -13.54
C GLN A 82 -17.74 7.64 -13.85
N THR A 83 -18.32 8.47 -14.71
CA THR A 83 -17.75 9.76 -15.10
C THR A 83 -18.04 10.84 -14.05
N ALA A 84 -17.04 11.64 -13.73
CA ALA A 84 -17.13 12.77 -12.81
C ALA A 84 -16.27 13.94 -13.27
N LEU A 85 -16.68 15.16 -12.91
CA LEU A 85 -15.82 16.35 -13.03
C LEU A 85 -15.11 16.60 -11.71
N LYS A 86 -13.80 16.69 -11.77
CA LYS A 86 -12.91 16.91 -10.64
C LYS A 86 -12.05 18.15 -10.83
N ARG A 87 -11.65 18.80 -9.74
CA ARG A 87 -10.75 19.96 -9.74
C ARG A 87 -9.47 19.67 -8.97
N ALA A 88 -8.50 20.54 -9.08
CA ALA A 88 -7.30 20.48 -8.23
C ALA A 88 -7.70 20.43 -6.75
N GLY A 89 -7.09 19.51 -6.00
CA GLY A 89 -7.41 19.20 -4.60
C GLY A 89 -8.43 18.09 -4.40
N ASP A 90 -9.21 17.75 -5.42
CA ASP A 90 -10.19 16.66 -5.33
C ASP A 90 -9.51 15.30 -5.24
N SER A 91 -10.19 14.38 -4.59
CA SER A 91 -9.74 12.98 -4.44
C SER A 91 -9.87 12.21 -5.75
N PHE A 92 -8.84 11.45 -6.08
CA PHE A 92 -8.80 10.46 -7.16
C PHE A 92 -8.40 9.13 -6.52
N PHE A 93 -9.40 8.44 -5.99
CA PHE A 93 -9.25 7.24 -5.16
C PHE A 93 -9.68 5.99 -5.92
N TRP A 94 -8.92 4.91 -5.70
CA TRP A 94 -9.30 3.58 -6.15
C TRP A 94 -8.73 2.53 -5.19
N SER A 95 -9.48 1.45 -5.00
CA SER A 95 -9.08 0.30 -4.18
C SER A 95 -9.55 -0.98 -4.84
N GLY A 96 -8.64 -1.93 -5.04
CA GLY A 96 -8.97 -3.19 -5.69
C GLY A 96 -7.78 -4.11 -5.93
N VAL A 97 -8.00 -5.12 -6.78
CA VAL A 97 -6.96 -6.06 -7.21
C VAL A 97 -6.19 -5.41 -8.36
N LEU A 98 -4.93 -5.05 -8.10
CA LEU A 98 -4.04 -4.44 -9.10
C LEU A 98 -3.49 -5.49 -10.07
N ALA A 99 -3.08 -6.63 -9.53
CA ALA A 99 -2.54 -7.76 -10.25
C ALA A 99 -2.84 -9.06 -9.47
N PRO A 100 -2.68 -10.26 -10.06
CA PRO A 100 -2.91 -11.52 -9.35
C PRO A 100 -2.14 -11.57 -8.01
N GLY A 101 -2.88 -11.64 -6.89
CA GLY A 101 -2.33 -11.66 -5.54
C GLY A 101 -1.76 -10.33 -5.05
N VAL A 102 -2.03 -9.22 -5.74
CA VAL A 102 -1.63 -7.87 -5.33
C VAL A 102 -2.87 -6.98 -5.26
N PHE A 103 -3.19 -6.52 -4.06
CA PHE A 103 -4.21 -5.48 -3.84
C PHE A 103 -3.54 -4.13 -3.73
N SER A 104 -4.24 -3.07 -4.12
CA SER A 104 -3.75 -1.72 -3.99
C SER A 104 -4.84 -0.73 -3.58
N ASN A 105 -4.44 0.24 -2.78
CA ASN A 105 -5.22 1.41 -2.42
C ASN A 105 -4.50 2.65 -2.96
N PHE A 106 -5.03 3.27 -4.01
CA PHE A 106 -4.56 4.55 -4.53
C PHE A 106 -5.36 5.68 -3.87
N ASN A 107 -4.77 6.38 -2.93
CA ASN A 107 -5.35 7.56 -2.31
C ASN A 107 -4.65 8.81 -2.84
N LEU A 108 -5.03 9.20 -4.04
CA LEU A 108 -4.41 10.29 -4.78
C LEU A 108 -5.28 11.56 -4.72
N ARG A 109 -4.65 12.69 -4.97
CA ARG A 109 -5.32 13.98 -5.18
C ARG A 109 -4.85 14.60 -6.48
N LEU A 110 -5.76 15.24 -7.17
CA LEU A 110 -5.45 16.01 -8.37
C LEU A 110 -4.67 17.26 -7.96
N THR A 111 -3.65 17.59 -8.75
CA THR A 111 -2.91 18.83 -8.62
C THR A 111 -3.11 19.70 -9.85
N THR A 112 -2.58 20.91 -9.85
CA THR A 112 -2.76 21.84 -10.97
C THR A 112 -1.75 21.56 -12.08
N SER A 113 -2.22 21.47 -13.33
CA SER A 113 -1.37 21.41 -14.52
C SER A 113 -1.61 22.60 -15.44
N ILE A 114 -0.52 23.07 -16.04
CA ILE A 114 -0.54 24.12 -17.09
C ILE A 114 -0.45 23.52 -18.50
N PHE A 115 -0.17 22.21 -18.65
CA PHE A 115 0.13 21.57 -19.94
C PHE A 115 -0.93 20.56 -20.42
N GLY A 116 -2.17 20.63 -19.93
CA GLY A 116 -3.26 19.77 -20.39
C GLY A 116 -3.27 18.33 -19.84
N SER A 117 -2.20 17.87 -19.20
CA SER A 117 -2.18 16.61 -18.44
C SER A 117 -2.90 16.77 -17.10
N MET A 118 -3.28 15.65 -16.50
CA MET A 118 -3.83 15.60 -15.15
C MET A 118 -2.78 15.04 -14.17
N PRO A 119 -2.07 15.91 -13.44
CA PRO A 119 -1.12 15.45 -12.44
C PRO A 119 -1.86 15.02 -11.18
N VAL A 120 -1.45 13.88 -10.66
CA VAL A 120 -1.97 13.33 -9.40
C VAL A 120 -0.81 12.96 -8.49
N ALA A 121 -1.02 13.11 -7.19
CA ALA A 121 -0.06 12.71 -6.17
C ALA A 121 -0.77 12.28 -4.90
N GLY A 122 -0.13 11.37 -4.15
CA GLY A 122 -0.67 10.91 -2.88
C GLY A 122 -0.01 9.65 -2.37
N LEU A 123 -0.75 8.93 -1.55
CA LEU A 123 -0.31 7.69 -0.94
C LEU A 123 -0.81 6.50 -1.77
N VAL A 124 0.08 5.53 -1.98
CA VAL A 124 -0.29 4.21 -2.49
C VAL A 124 0.08 3.17 -1.44
N GLU A 125 -0.84 2.25 -1.17
CA GLU A 125 -0.60 1.07 -0.36
C GLU A 125 -0.73 -0.16 -1.23
N LEU A 126 0.27 -1.05 -1.17
CA LEU A 126 0.26 -2.33 -1.85
C LEU A 126 0.23 -3.45 -0.81
N ILE A 127 -0.65 -4.42 -1.02
CA ILE A 127 -0.78 -5.60 -0.17
C ILE A 127 -0.51 -6.82 -1.04
N VAL A 128 0.64 -7.46 -0.82
CA VAL A 128 1.06 -8.66 -1.53
C VAL A 128 0.64 -9.87 -0.71
N LEU A 129 -0.19 -10.74 -1.29
CA LEU A 129 -0.68 -11.96 -0.65
C LEU A 129 0.28 -13.12 -0.82
N ASN A 130 0.45 -13.91 0.25
CA ASN A 130 1.23 -15.14 0.27
C ASN A 130 2.59 -14.94 -0.41
N PRO A 131 3.45 -14.04 0.10
CA PRO A 131 4.77 -13.83 -0.44
C PRO A 131 5.59 -15.13 -0.33
N ALA A 132 6.24 -15.50 -1.45
CA ALA A 132 7.12 -16.66 -1.54
C ALA A 132 8.48 -16.20 -2.08
N PRO A 133 9.36 -15.66 -1.22
CA PRO A 133 10.60 -15.04 -1.66
C PRO A 133 11.53 -16.03 -2.36
N SER A 134 12.11 -15.60 -3.48
CA SER A 134 13.23 -16.26 -4.16
C SER A 134 14.26 -15.22 -4.55
N GLU A 135 15.53 -15.46 -4.17
CA GLU A 135 16.62 -14.53 -4.53
C GLU A 135 16.92 -14.62 -6.02
N GLU A 136 17.09 -13.47 -6.65
CA GLU A 136 17.53 -13.34 -8.04
C GLU A 136 18.71 -12.36 -8.10
N LEU A 137 19.71 -12.69 -8.94
CA LEU A 137 20.85 -11.81 -9.16
C LEU A 137 20.47 -10.72 -10.16
N GLY A 138 20.40 -9.48 -9.67
CA GLY A 138 20.14 -8.30 -10.46
C GLY A 138 18.71 -7.79 -10.39
N VAL A 139 18.55 -6.51 -10.67
CA VAL A 139 17.26 -5.83 -10.77
C VAL A 139 16.63 -6.19 -12.10
N PRO A 140 15.32 -6.45 -12.16
CA PRO A 140 14.63 -6.64 -13.44
C PRO A 140 14.88 -5.44 -14.36
N ASN A 141 15.20 -5.68 -15.61
CA ASN A 141 15.20 -4.63 -16.62
C ASN A 141 13.75 -4.20 -16.81
N ASP A 142 13.33 -3.11 -16.17
CA ASP A 142 12.11 -2.31 -16.37
C ASP A 142 10.91 -3.07 -17.00
N THR A 143 10.63 -4.27 -16.48
CA THR A 143 9.68 -5.20 -17.06
C THR A 143 8.29 -5.08 -16.48
N GLY A 144 8.17 -4.44 -15.30
CA GLY A 144 6.88 -4.21 -14.66
C GLY A 144 6.20 -2.94 -15.16
N ASN A 145 4.86 -2.96 -15.23
CA ASN A 145 4.08 -1.76 -15.55
C ASN A 145 4.16 -0.70 -14.44
N TYR A 146 4.55 -1.11 -13.24
CA TYR A 146 4.79 -0.23 -12.11
C TYR A 146 6.18 -0.45 -11.53
N HIS A 147 6.87 0.67 -11.31
CA HIS A 147 8.09 0.73 -10.53
C HIS A 147 7.88 1.73 -9.38
N PHE A 148 7.80 1.21 -8.17
CA PHE A 148 7.67 2.00 -6.95
C PHE A 148 9.04 2.11 -6.29
N THR A 149 9.48 3.34 -6.05
CA THR A 149 10.79 3.64 -5.46
C THR A 149 10.65 4.34 -4.12
N ASN A 150 11.76 4.39 -3.35
CA ASN A 150 11.83 5.12 -2.08
C ASN A 150 10.80 4.65 -1.04
N ILE A 151 10.43 3.37 -1.08
CA ILE A 151 9.59 2.77 -0.05
C ILE A 151 10.42 2.65 1.21
N VAL A 152 9.99 3.30 2.28
CA VAL A 152 10.70 3.21 3.58
C VAL A 152 10.52 1.81 4.15
N ALA A 153 11.62 1.19 4.54
CA ALA A 153 11.66 -0.11 5.21
C ALA A 153 12.43 0.01 6.53
N ASP A 154 11.80 -0.46 7.60
CA ASP A 154 12.39 -0.48 8.96
C ASP A 154 11.93 -1.74 9.66
N TYR A 155 12.86 -2.68 9.85
CA TYR A 155 12.58 -4.01 10.39
C TYR A 155 13.44 -4.27 11.63
N THR A 156 12.80 -4.75 12.69
CA THR A 156 13.49 -5.39 13.81
C THR A 156 13.26 -6.88 13.69
N VAL A 157 14.32 -7.64 13.38
CA VAL A 157 14.27 -9.06 13.08
C VAL A 157 14.91 -9.85 14.22
N PRO A 158 14.13 -10.66 14.95
CA PRO A 158 14.67 -11.53 16.01
C PRO A 158 15.59 -12.63 15.46
N VAL A 159 16.44 -13.18 16.32
CA VAL A 159 17.29 -14.33 15.96
C VAL A 159 16.44 -15.52 15.52
N GLY A 160 16.86 -16.15 14.43
CA GLY A 160 16.18 -17.30 13.81
C GLY A 160 15.05 -16.90 12.86
N TYR A 161 14.73 -15.62 12.72
CA TYR A 161 13.67 -15.16 11.84
C TYR A 161 14.20 -14.65 10.51
N GLN A 162 13.36 -14.81 9.51
CA GLN A 162 13.59 -14.32 8.15
C GLN A 162 13.39 -12.80 8.09
N ILE A 163 14.28 -12.11 7.36
CA ILE A 163 14.09 -10.70 7.01
C ILE A 163 12.88 -10.62 6.08
N PRO A 164 11.87 -9.78 6.40
CA PRO A 164 10.61 -9.77 5.66
C PRO A 164 10.79 -9.62 4.15
N GLY A 165 10.11 -10.46 3.37
CA GLY A 165 10.15 -10.44 1.91
C GLY A 165 11.45 -10.95 1.27
N THR A 166 12.37 -11.55 2.03
CA THR A 166 13.63 -12.09 1.52
C THR A 166 13.78 -13.56 1.81
N THR A 167 14.82 -14.20 1.28
CA THR A 167 15.26 -15.54 1.69
C THR A 167 16.22 -15.51 2.88
N ALA A 168 16.68 -14.32 3.26
CA ALA A 168 17.70 -14.12 4.28
C ALA A 168 17.17 -14.34 5.70
N VAL A 169 17.92 -15.07 6.52
CA VAL A 169 17.61 -15.37 7.93
C VAL A 169 18.71 -14.81 8.82
N PHE A 170 18.32 -14.07 9.87
CA PHE A 170 19.25 -13.63 10.90
C PHE A 170 19.49 -14.74 11.93
N ASN A 171 20.73 -15.26 11.99
CA ASN A 171 21.09 -16.42 12.83
C ASN A 171 21.78 -16.01 14.16
N GLY A 172 21.75 -14.75 14.50
CA GLY A 172 22.38 -14.21 15.72
C GLY A 172 23.67 -13.45 15.45
N VAL A 173 24.38 -13.13 16.52
CA VAL A 173 25.62 -12.35 16.47
C VAL A 173 26.81 -13.22 16.79
N GLU A 174 27.99 -12.85 16.28
CA GLU A 174 29.27 -13.43 16.65
C GLU A 174 30.34 -12.34 16.71
N ASP A 175 31.36 -12.60 17.53
CA ASP A 175 32.53 -11.71 17.60
C ASP A 175 33.60 -12.25 16.65
N ARG A 176 34.00 -11.43 15.68
CA ARG A 176 35.07 -11.75 14.71
C ARG A 176 36.29 -10.89 14.92
N GLY A 177 37.41 -11.54 15.21
CA GLY A 177 38.69 -10.88 15.36
C GLY A 177 39.38 -10.59 14.02
N GLN A 178 39.76 -9.35 13.79
CA GLN A 178 40.64 -8.97 12.69
C GLN A 178 41.69 -8.02 13.23
N GLY A 179 42.98 -8.38 13.12
CA GLY A 179 44.08 -7.51 13.54
C GLY A 179 44.13 -7.17 15.04
N GLY A 180 43.65 -8.07 15.92
CA GLY A 180 43.65 -7.88 17.37
C GLY A 180 42.48 -7.08 17.94
N GLN A 181 41.53 -6.67 17.10
CA GLN A 181 40.25 -6.08 17.52
C GLN A 181 39.12 -7.06 17.25
N SER A 182 38.17 -7.18 18.18
CA SER A 182 36.93 -7.95 18.01
C SER A 182 35.84 -7.02 17.51
N ILE A 183 35.19 -7.40 16.39
CA ILE A 183 34.08 -6.68 15.84
C ILE A 183 32.86 -7.60 15.93
N ARG A 184 31.78 -7.09 16.52
CA ARG A 184 30.50 -7.79 16.57
C ARG A 184 29.80 -7.71 15.25
N VAL A 185 29.40 -8.87 14.69
CA VAL A 185 28.72 -8.98 13.41
C VAL A 185 27.48 -9.85 13.51
N ALA A 186 26.45 -9.51 12.70
CA ALA A 186 25.31 -10.36 12.46
C ALA A 186 25.71 -11.47 11.49
N ARG A 187 25.29 -12.69 11.76
CA ARG A 187 25.38 -13.82 10.83
C ARG A 187 24.06 -13.98 10.08
N ILE A 188 24.12 -13.89 8.77
CA ILE A 188 22.96 -14.03 7.87
C ILE A 188 23.14 -15.30 7.03
N SER A 189 22.07 -16.06 6.83
CA SER A 189 22.03 -17.20 5.89
C SER A 189 20.89 -17.03 4.90
N GLY A 190 20.83 -17.89 3.88
CA GLY A 190 19.74 -17.90 2.91
C GLY A 190 19.81 -16.78 1.87
N MET A 191 20.98 -16.16 1.71
CA MET A 191 21.25 -15.17 0.66
C MET A 191 22.61 -15.48 -0.02
N SER A 192 22.77 -15.05 -1.25
CA SER A 192 24.06 -15.02 -1.91
C SER A 192 24.90 -13.86 -1.38
N GLY A 193 26.21 -14.02 -1.35
CA GLY A 193 27.13 -12.97 -0.91
C GLY A 193 27.72 -13.17 0.48
N TYR A 194 28.25 -12.08 1.07
CA TYR A 194 28.96 -12.13 2.33
C TYR A 194 27.98 -12.24 3.50
N PRO A 195 28.11 -13.30 4.36
CA PRO A 195 27.08 -13.65 5.34
C PRO A 195 27.19 -12.88 6.65
N TYR A 196 28.08 -11.90 6.77
CA TYR A 196 28.34 -11.17 8.02
C TYR A 196 28.17 -9.67 7.83
N LEU A 197 27.40 -9.05 8.72
CA LEU A 197 27.11 -7.62 8.67
C LEU A 197 27.45 -7.00 10.03
N ALA A 198 28.32 -6.00 10.04
CA ALA A 198 28.58 -5.15 11.19
C ALA A 198 27.55 -4.02 11.29
N LEU A 199 27.55 -3.32 12.42
CA LEU A 199 26.78 -2.08 12.57
C LEU A 199 27.21 -1.05 11.50
N GLY A 200 26.25 -0.51 10.75
CA GLY A 200 26.48 0.41 9.65
C GLY A 200 26.64 -0.24 8.28
N ASP A 201 26.83 -1.54 8.21
CA ASP A 201 26.93 -2.26 6.94
C ASP A 201 25.59 -2.26 6.17
N SER A 202 25.70 -2.38 4.85
CA SER A 202 24.55 -2.46 3.98
C SER A 202 24.10 -3.91 3.80
N PHE A 203 22.80 -4.12 3.98
CA PHE A 203 22.10 -5.32 3.54
C PHE A 203 21.42 -5.03 2.20
N VAL A 204 21.90 -5.67 1.15
CA VAL A 204 21.33 -5.58 -0.20
C VAL A 204 20.77 -6.94 -0.57
N TRP A 205 19.51 -6.97 -0.99
CA TRP A 205 18.85 -8.17 -1.45
C TRP A 205 17.95 -7.84 -2.64
N THR A 206 17.92 -8.72 -3.63
CA THR A 206 17.06 -8.59 -4.80
C THR A 206 16.46 -9.95 -5.13
N GLY A 207 15.18 -9.95 -5.49
CA GLY A 207 14.48 -11.17 -5.84
C GLY A 207 13.01 -10.97 -6.13
N LYS A 208 12.31 -12.09 -6.29
CA LYS A 208 10.85 -12.13 -6.41
C LYS A 208 10.24 -12.45 -5.06
N ILE A 209 9.12 -11.79 -4.76
CA ILE A 209 8.24 -12.17 -3.65
C ILE A 209 6.96 -12.85 -4.17
N ARG A 210 6.70 -12.72 -5.48
CA ARG A 210 5.72 -13.46 -6.29
C ARG A 210 6.20 -13.46 -7.74
N ASP A 211 5.61 -14.30 -8.58
CA ASP A 211 5.96 -14.36 -10.01
C ASP A 211 5.86 -13.02 -10.73
N ASN A 212 4.91 -12.18 -10.29
CA ASN A 212 4.62 -10.86 -10.84
C ASN A 212 5.06 -9.69 -9.93
N VAL A 213 5.83 -9.94 -8.88
CA VAL A 213 6.30 -8.90 -7.95
C VAL A 213 7.77 -9.11 -7.62
N HIS A 214 8.61 -8.18 -8.07
CA HIS A 214 10.02 -8.11 -7.71
C HIS A 214 10.25 -7.09 -6.59
N LEU A 215 11.20 -7.39 -5.72
CA LEU A 215 11.59 -6.57 -4.58
C LEU A 215 13.11 -6.41 -4.57
N ALA A 216 13.58 -5.18 -4.40
CA ALA A 216 14.96 -4.89 -4.07
C ALA A 216 15.04 -4.09 -2.77
N TYR A 217 15.94 -4.51 -1.88
CA TYR A 217 16.26 -3.81 -0.66
C TYR A 217 17.65 -3.19 -0.70
N ASN A 218 17.73 -1.98 -0.15
CA ASN A 218 18.97 -1.31 0.23
C ASN A 218 18.81 -0.83 1.68
N LEU A 219 19.15 -1.69 2.63
CA LEU A 219 19.00 -1.44 4.06
C LEU A 219 20.37 -1.32 4.73
N ARG A 220 20.40 -0.68 5.89
CA ARG A 220 21.57 -0.62 6.76
C ARG A 220 21.28 -1.25 8.12
N VAL A 221 22.29 -1.88 8.69
CA VAL A 221 22.26 -2.34 10.08
C VAL A 221 22.35 -1.12 10.99
N THR A 222 21.25 -0.76 11.62
CA THR A 222 21.17 0.41 12.52
C THR A 222 21.23 0.03 14.00
N SER A 223 20.98 -1.24 14.32
CA SER A 223 21.17 -1.81 15.66
C SER A 223 21.45 -3.30 15.55
N LEU A 224 22.29 -3.80 16.45
CA LEU A 224 22.69 -5.21 16.51
C LEU A 224 22.92 -5.63 17.97
N ASN A 225 22.17 -6.65 18.43
CA ASN A 225 22.35 -7.25 19.74
C ASN A 225 22.07 -8.77 19.69
N GLU A 226 22.17 -9.46 20.83
CA GLU A 226 21.99 -10.91 20.92
C GLU A 226 20.57 -11.39 20.55
N GLU A 227 19.57 -10.51 20.62
CA GLU A 227 18.17 -10.87 20.43
C GLU A 227 17.66 -10.51 19.02
N ALA A 228 18.15 -9.39 18.45
CA ALA A 228 17.62 -8.87 17.19
C ALA A 228 18.66 -8.05 16.41
N ILE A 229 18.42 -7.97 15.10
CA ILE A 229 19.03 -6.99 14.19
C ILE A 229 17.97 -5.97 13.76
N ARG A 230 18.32 -4.68 13.71
CA ARG A 230 17.48 -3.66 13.09
C ARG A 230 18.08 -3.22 11.77
N LEU A 231 17.25 -3.27 10.74
CA LEU A 231 17.57 -2.92 9.36
C LEU A 231 16.66 -1.78 8.91
N THR A 232 17.25 -0.66 8.48
CA THR A 232 16.50 0.52 8.06
C THR A 232 17.04 1.03 6.73
N GLY A 233 16.15 1.40 5.82
CA GLY A 233 16.53 1.94 4.50
C GLY A 233 15.38 2.03 3.54
N THR A 234 15.61 1.65 2.29
CA THR A 234 14.60 1.73 1.23
C THR A 234 14.39 0.39 0.54
N ALA A 235 13.18 0.26 0.00
CA ALA A 235 12.81 -0.79 -0.92
C ALA A 235 12.39 -0.19 -2.26
N GLU A 236 12.52 -1.00 -3.30
CA GLU A 236 11.94 -0.79 -4.62
C GLU A 236 11.10 -2.00 -4.99
N LEU A 237 9.96 -1.76 -5.63
CA LEU A 237 9.04 -2.79 -6.08
C LEU A 237 8.70 -2.62 -7.55
N TRP A 238 8.76 -3.72 -8.29
CA TRP A 238 8.24 -3.83 -9.65
C TRP A 238 7.03 -4.76 -9.62
N VAL A 239 5.92 -4.30 -10.17
CA VAL A 239 4.67 -5.06 -10.24
C VAL A 239 4.25 -5.19 -11.69
N ASP A 240 4.18 -6.43 -12.18
CA ASP A 240 3.64 -6.73 -13.50
C ASP A 240 2.12 -6.77 -13.44
N VAL A 241 1.49 -5.80 -14.10
CA VAL A 241 0.04 -5.69 -14.18
C VAL A 241 -0.42 -6.18 -15.55
N PRO A 242 -1.34 -7.15 -15.62
CA PRO A 242 -1.87 -7.64 -16.89
C PRO A 242 -2.49 -6.49 -17.69
N GLN A 243 -2.09 -6.33 -18.94
CA GLN A 243 -2.74 -5.40 -19.85
C GLN A 243 -4.14 -5.93 -20.20
N PRO A 244 -5.17 -5.10 -20.22
CA PRO A 244 -6.47 -5.50 -20.73
C PRO A 244 -6.32 -5.89 -22.22
N GLN A 245 -6.76 -7.10 -22.54
CA GLN A 245 -6.83 -7.59 -23.91
C GLN A 245 -7.96 -6.88 -24.69
#